data_27ef5aa6ab3dfbe0cc1655f00c82581f
#
_entry.id   27ef5aa6ab3dfbe0cc1655f00c82581f
#
_cell.length_a   1.000
_cell.length_b   1.000
_cell.length_c   1.000
_cell.angle_alpha   90.00
_cell.angle_beta   90.00
_cell.angle_gamma   90.00
#
_symmetry.space_group_name_H-M   'P 1'
#
loop_
_entity.id
_entity.type
_entity.pdbx_description
1 polymer ?
#
loop_
_entity_poly.entity_id
_entity_poly.type
_entity_poly.pdbx_seq_one_letter_code
_entity_poly.pdbx_strand_id
1 'polypeptide(L)'
;FAPEVLERLGCEVIPLDVELDHSFPRYNPNPEDMEMLHAMAEKVREVGADIGLGFDGDGDRCGVVDNEGEEIFADKIGVMLARDLSKLHPGATFVVDVKSTGLFATDPELIARHVKADYWKTGHSYIKRRVTDLKALAGFEKSGHFFFNHPVGRGYDDGVLTAIHVIEMLDRNPDKSMAD
;
A
#
# COMPACT_ATOMS: atom_id res chain seq x y z
N PHE A 1 -2.21 -1.08 -17.67
CA PHE A 1 -3.23 -0.29 -16.99
C PHE A 1 -2.62 0.61 -15.90
N ALA A 2 -1.91 0.06 -14.90
CA ALA A 2 -1.32 0.87 -13.83
C ALA A 2 -0.39 1.99 -14.34
N PRO A 3 0.57 1.73 -15.25
CA PRO A 3 1.40 2.79 -15.83
C PRO A 3 0.61 3.95 -16.39
N GLU A 4 -0.42 3.67 -17.19
CA GLU A 4 -1.26 4.71 -17.80
C GLU A 4 -1.98 5.58 -16.77
N VAL A 5 -2.47 4.98 -15.69
CA VAL A 5 -3.13 5.70 -14.60
C VAL A 5 -2.15 6.62 -13.88
N LEU A 6 -0.95 6.11 -13.55
CA LEU A 6 0.08 6.87 -12.83
C LEU A 6 0.65 8.02 -13.69
N GLU A 7 0.87 7.80 -14.99
CA GLU A 7 1.27 8.86 -15.93
C GLU A 7 0.23 9.98 -16.00
N ARG A 8 -1.06 9.64 -16.00
CA ARG A 8 -2.14 10.65 -15.98
C ARG A 8 -2.20 11.46 -14.69
N LEU A 9 -1.64 10.93 -13.60
CA LEU A 9 -1.49 11.65 -12.33
C LEU A 9 -0.22 12.52 -12.29
N GLY A 10 0.59 12.50 -13.36
CA GLY A 10 1.79 13.32 -13.49
C GLY A 10 3.08 12.62 -13.05
N CYS A 11 3.06 11.31 -12.81
CA CYS A 11 4.26 10.56 -12.51
C CYS A 11 5.08 10.29 -13.77
N GLU A 12 6.41 10.34 -13.66
CA GLU A 12 7.29 9.72 -14.62
C GLU A 12 7.36 8.22 -14.32
N VAL A 13 6.82 7.38 -15.21
CA VAL A 13 6.73 5.94 -15.01
C VAL A 13 7.81 5.22 -15.79
N ILE A 14 8.65 4.46 -15.08
CA ILE A 14 9.65 3.57 -15.66
C ILE A 14 9.11 2.15 -15.56
N PRO A 15 8.68 1.55 -16.68
CA PRO A 15 8.01 0.25 -16.65
C PRO A 15 9.00 -0.90 -16.38
N LEU A 16 8.57 -1.86 -15.57
CA LEU A 16 9.25 -3.13 -15.33
C LEU A 16 8.24 -4.27 -15.51
N ASP A 17 8.52 -5.19 -16.45
CA ASP A 17 7.72 -6.39 -16.71
C ASP A 17 6.20 -6.12 -16.91
N VAL A 18 5.87 -5.06 -17.66
CA VAL A 18 4.48 -4.64 -17.90
C VAL A 18 3.78 -5.37 -19.06
N GLU A 19 4.52 -6.16 -19.84
CA GLU A 19 3.93 -6.99 -20.88
C GLU A 19 3.23 -8.19 -20.27
N LEU A 20 1.98 -8.43 -20.69
CA LEU A 20 1.19 -9.52 -20.16
C LEU A 20 1.71 -10.87 -20.70
N ASP A 21 2.32 -11.65 -19.82
CA ASP A 21 2.74 -13.02 -20.07
C ASP A 21 2.22 -13.94 -18.95
N HIS A 22 1.20 -14.73 -19.25
CA HIS A 22 0.57 -15.65 -18.29
C HIS A 22 1.49 -16.78 -17.79
N SER A 23 2.67 -16.95 -18.37
CA SER A 23 3.67 -17.92 -17.88
C SER A 23 4.51 -17.39 -16.73
N PHE A 24 4.49 -16.07 -16.48
CA PHE A 24 5.29 -15.38 -15.47
C PHE A 24 6.75 -15.83 -15.47
N PRO A 25 7.50 -15.61 -16.58
CA PRO A 25 8.78 -16.28 -16.81
C PRO A 25 9.92 -15.81 -15.89
N ARG A 26 9.79 -14.68 -15.24
CA ARG A 26 10.86 -14.11 -14.40
C ARG A 26 10.65 -14.39 -12.91
N TYR A 27 9.45 -14.20 -12.42
CA TYR A 27 9.05 -14.42 -11.02
C TYR A 27 7.52 -14.50 -10.91
N ASN A 28 7.04 -15.00 -9.80
CA ASN A 28 5.61 -14.94 -9.47
C ASN A 28 5.24 -13.51 -9.08
N PRO A 29 4.26 -12.85 -9.76
CA PRO A 29 3.83 -11.50 -9.38
C PRO A 29 3.03 -11.56 -8.07
N ASN A 30 3.74 -11.34 -6.96
CA ASN A 30 3.19 -11.40 -5.62
C ASN A 30 3.98 -10.43 -4.71
N PRO A 31 3.34 -9.45 -4.06
CA PRO A 31 4.01 -8.51 -3.15
C PRO A 31 4.72 -9.14 -1.94
N GLU A 32 4.49 -10.43 -1.68
CA GLU A 32 5.21 -11.20 -0.65
C GLU A 32 6.37 -12.03 -1.25
N ASP A 33 6.56 -12.00 -2.57
CA ASP A 33 7.62 -12.76 -3.26
C ASP A 33 8.90 -11.93 -3.32
N MET A 34 9.96 -12.45 -2.69
CA MET A 34 11.24 -11.76 -2.60
C MET A 34 11.91 -11.59 -3.98
N GLU A 35 11.69 -12.50 -4.93
CA GLU A 35 12.26 -12.37 -6.28
C GLU A 35 11.66 -11.15 -7.01
N MET A 36 10.36 -10.95 -6.89
CA MET A 36 9.69 -9.76 -7.42
C MET A 36 10.20 -8.49 -6.75
N LEU A 37 10.25 -8.46 -5.42
CA LEU A 37 10.69 -7.28 -4.65
C LEU A 37 12.16 -6.94 -4.94
N HIS A 38 13.04 -7.95 -5.05
CA HIS A 38 14.44 -7.73 -5.43
C HIS A 38 14.59 -7.16 -6.83
N ALA A 39 13.82 -7.64 -7.82
CA ALA A 39 13.83 -7.10 -9.18
C ALA A 39 13.39 -5.62 -9.20
N MET A 40 12.39 -5.26 -8.40
CA MET A 40 11.95 -3.87 -8.22
C MET A 40 13.05 -3.03 -7.56
N ALA A 41 13.68 -3.53 -6.49
CA ALA A 41 14.75 -2.87 -5.76
C ALA A 41 15.97 -2.57 -6.64
N GLU A 42 16.38 -3.55 -7.45
CA GLU A 42 17.46 -3.37 -8.43
C GLU A 42 17.11 -2.26 -9.43
N LYS A 43 15.87 -2.25 -9.94
CA LYS A 43 15.42 -1.25 -10.90
C LYS A 43 15.36 0.14 -10.29
N VAL A 44 14.84 0.27 -9.07
CA VAL A 44 14.82 1.56 -8.35
C VAL A 44 16.22 2.13 -8.21
N ARG A 45 17.19 1.32 -7.77
CA ARG A 45 18.59 1.77 -7.63
C ARG A 45 19.25 2.10 -8.98
N GLU A 46 18.95 1.32 -10.03
CA GLU A 46 19.50 1.55 -11.37
C GLU A 46 19.10 2.91 -11.94
N VAL A 47 17.83 3.29 -11.77
CA VAL A 47 17.25 4.49 -12.40
C VAL A 47 17.13 5.69 -11.47
N GLY A 48 17.33 5.48 -10.15
CA GLY A 48 17.16 6.52 -9.15
C GLY A 48 15.71 6.95 -8.96
N ALA A 49 14.78 5.99 -9.01
CA ALA A 49 13.36 6.29 -8.82
C ALA A 49 13.04 6.63 -7.35
N ASP A 50 12.03 7.48 -7.14
CA ASP A 50 11.56 7.86 -5.81
C ASP A 50 10.87 6.69 -5.08
N ILE A 51 10.33 5.72 -5.85
CA ILE A 51 9.59 4.57 -5.32
C ILE A 51 9.49 3.47 -6.38
N GLY A 52 9.46 2.22 -5.93
CA GLY A 52 9.07 1.06 -6.72
C GLY A 52 7.67 0.56 -6.31
N LEU A 53 6.79 0.35 -7.29
CA LEU A 53 5.43 -0.15 -7.08
C LEU A 53 5.23 -1.41 -7.91
N GLY A 54 4.84 -2.51 -7.26
CA GLY A 54 4.63 -3.79 -7.91
C GLY A 54 3.26 -4.38 -7.60
N PHE A 55 2.64 -4.97 -8.62
CA PHE A 55 1.28 -5.49 -8.53
C PHE A 55 1.28 -7.00 -8.68
N ASP A 56 0.32 -7.68 -8.09
CA ASP A 56 0.12 -9.10 -8.30
C ASP A 56 -0.64 -9.40 -9.60
N GLY A 57 -0.89 -10.68 -9.84
CA GLY A 57 -1.40 -11.15 -11.13
C GLY A 57 -2.81 -10.68 -11.50
N ASP A 58 -3.65 -10.35 -10.53
CA ASP A 58 -4.99 -9.78 -10.73
C ASP A 58 -5.11 -8.31 -10.32
N GLY A 59 -4.01 -7.74 -9.77
CA GLY A 59 -3.87 -6.30 -9.54
C GLY A 59 -4.59 -5.76 -8.30
N ASP A 60 -4.98 -6.62 -7.37
CA ASP A 60 -5.67 -6.21 -6.15
C ASP A 60 -4.72 -5.93 -4.98
N ARG A 61 -3.42 -6.28 -5.12
CA ARG A 61 -2.35 -6.01 -4.16
C ARG A 61 -1.25 -5.12 -4.74
N CYS A 62 -0.60 -4.35 -3.86
CA CYS A 62 0.53 -3.51 -4.22
C CYS A 62 1.69 -3.71 -3.24
N GLY A 63 2.85 -4.12 -3.77
CA GLY A 63 4.13 -4.13 -3.07
C GLY A 63 4.89 -2.81 -3.27
N VAL A 64 5.69 -2.42 -2.31
CA VAL A 64 6.40 -1.14 -2.30
C VAL A 64 7.87 -1.35 -1.96
N VAL A 65 8.72 -0.69 -2.74
CA VAL A 65 10.16 -0.56 -2.49
C VAL A 65 10.49 0.92 -2.41
N ASP A 66 11.29 1.33 -1.44
CA ASP A 66 11.68 2.72 -1.26
C ASP A 66 12.75 3.19 -2.28
N ASN A 67 13.12 4.47 -2.21
CA ASN A 67 14.12 5.08 -3.09
C ASN A 67 15.56 4.57 -2.88
N GLU A 68 15.85 3.86 -1.80
CA GLU A 68 17.14 3.22 -1.54
C GLU A 68 17.15 1.75 -2.01
N GLY A 69 15.98 1.25 -2.45
CA GLY A 69 15.79 -0.13 -2.89
C GLY A 69 15.58 -1.09 -1.72
N GLU A 70 15.08 -0.59 -0.58
CA GLU A 70 14.68 -1.43 0.54
C GLU A 70 13.19 -1.76 0.45
N GLU A 71 12.84 -2.98 0.79
CA GLU A 71 11.47 -3.47 0.73
C GLU A 71 10.68 -2.98 1.94
N ILE A 72 9.51 -2.40 1.70
CA ILE A 72 8.63 -1.98 2.78
C ILE A 72 7.47 -2.97 2.88
N PHE A 73 7.43 -3.76 3.94
CA PHE A 73 6.36 -4.73 4.15
C PHE A 73 4.99 -4.05 4.22
N ALA A 74 3.98 -4.70 3.65
CA ALA A 74 2.64 -4.14 3.48
C ALA A 74 2.03 -3.61 4.80
N ASP A 75 2.24 -4.27 5.93
CA ASP A 75 1.76 -3.79 7.22
C ASP A 75 2.44 -2.49 7.68
N LYS A 76 3.67 -2.22 7.24
CA LYS A 76 4.36 -0.94 7.48
C LYS A 76 3.79 0.16 6.58
N ILE A 77 3.59 -0.15 5.29
CA ILE A 77 2.89 0.76 4.36
C ILE A 77 1.50 1.11 4.94
N GLY A 78 0.77 0.12 5.45
CA GLY A 78 -0.51 0.36 6.11
C GLY A 78 -0.42 1.35 7.29
N VAL A 79 0.62 1.27 8.13
CA VAL A 79 0.86 2.23 9.22
C VAL A 79 1.17 3.62 8.67
N MET A 80 2.02 3.73 7.65
CA MET A 80 2.37 5.01 7.02
C MET A 80 1.13 5.67 6.43
N LEU A 81 0.32 4.93 5.68
CA LEU A 81 -0.95 5.42 5.14
C LEU A 81 -1.96 5.78 6.24
N ALA A 82 -2.04 5.00 7.32
CA ALA A 82 -2.89 5.33 8.46
C ALA A 82 -2.46 6.64 9.14
N ARG A 83 -1.14 6.88 9.29
CA ARG A 83 -0.60 8.17 9.78
C ARG A 83 -1.02 9.33 8.87
N ASP A 84 -0.85 9.16 7.56
CA ASP A 84 -1.15 10.21 6.60
C ASP A 84 -2.65 10.49 6.50
N LEU A 85 -3.47 9.45 6.30
CA LEU A 85 -4.93 9.57 6.24
C LEU A 85 -5.53 10.12 7.53
N SER A 86 -4.96 9.82 8.69
CA SER A 86 -5.43 10.35 9.98
C SER A 86 -5.17 11.83 10.17
N LYS A 87 -4.23 12.44 9.42
CA LYS A 87 -4.06 13.91 9.37
C LYS A 87 -5.31 14.57 8.77
N LEU A 88 -5.88 13.94 7.74
CA LEU A 88 -7.07 14.42 7.03
C LEU A 88 -8.37 13.97 7.72
N HIS A 89 -8.34 12.84 8.42
CA HIS A 89 -9.49 12.22 9.07
C HIS A 89 -9.18 11.84 10.53
N PRO A 90 -9.06 12.82 11.45
CA PRO A 90 -8.82 12.53 12.87
C PRO A 90 -9.92 11.64 13.46
N GLY A 91 -9.56 10.70 14.30
CA GLY A 91 -10.49 9.74 14.91
C GLY A 91 -10.94 8.61 13.97
N ALA A 92 -10.31 8.48 12.80
CA ALA A 92 -10.61 7.40 11.86
C ALA A 92 -10.46 6.02 12.50
N THR A 93 -11.27 5.09 12.03
CA THR A 93 -11.14 3.66 12.35
C THR A 93 -10.45 2.95 11.19
N PHE A 94 -9.45 2.13 11.51
CA PHE A 94 -8.80 1.22 10.58
C PHE A 94 -9.01 -0.22 11.02
N VAL A 95 -9.36 -1.11 10.10
CA VAL A 95 -9.42 -2.56 10.33
C VAL A 95 -8.08 -3.14 9.92
N VAL A 96 -7.47 -3.96 10.76
CA VAL A 96 -6.15 -4.54 10.51
C VAL A 96 -6.20 -6.03 10.74
N ASP A 97 -5.54 -6.83 9.93
CA ASP A 97 -5.48 -8.25 10.23
C ASP A 97 -4.59 -8.57 11.44
N VAL A 98 -4.88 -9.65 12.13
CA VAL A 98 -4.15 -10.05 13.36
C VAL A 98 -2.69 -10.44 13.13
N LYS A 99 -2.25 -10.60 11.88
CA LYS A 99 -0.85 -10.88 11.52
C LYS A 99 -0.03 -9.61 11.33
N SER A 100 -0.68 -8.46 11.19
CA SER A 100 -0.04 -7.16 11.00
C SER A 100 0.64 -6.65 12.26
N THR A 101 1.53 -5.68 12.07
CA THR A 101 2.28 -5.06 13.17
C THR A 101 1.38 -4.46 14.26
N GLY A 102 1.83 -4.52 15.51
CA GLY A 102 1.18 -3.85 16.64
C GLY A 102 1.25 -2.32 16.61
N LEU A 103 1.99 -1.73 15.66
CA LEU A 103 2.14 -0.27 15.55
C LEU A 103 0.81 0.46 15.33
N PHE A 104 -0.17 -0.14 14.68
CA PHE A 104 -1.48 0.48 14.52
C PHE A 104 -2.14 0.87 15.85
N ALA A 105 -1.83 0.14 16.94
CA ALA A 105 -2.36 0.42 18.28
C ALA A 105 -1.38 1.21 19.18
N THR A 106 -0.08 1.23 18.85
CA THR A 106 0.96 1.77 19.75
C THR A 106 1.67 2.99 19.19
N ASP A 107 1.43 3.34 17.93
CA ASP A 107 2.07 4.47 17.26
C ASP A 107 1.63 5.80 17.90
N PRO A 108 2.58 6.66 18.35
CA PRO A 108 2.25 7.90 19.03
C PRO A 108 1.43 8.88 18.19
N GLU A 109 1.66 8.92 16.87
CA GLU A 109 0.93 9.81 15.98
C GLU A 109 -0.53 9.36 15.79
N LEU A 110 -0.75 8.06 15.66
CA LEU A 110 -2.09 7.49 15.54
C LEU A 110 -2.88 7.70 16.85
N ILE A 111 -2.23 7.49 17.99
CA ILE A 111 -2.81 7.73 19.32
C ILE A 111 -3.18 9.22 19.48
N ALA A 112 -2.27 10.13 19.16
CA ALA A 112 -2.50 11.57 19.26
C ALA A 112 -3.66 12.07 18.40
N ARG A 113 -3.95 11.39 17.29
CA ARG A 113 -5.09 11.68 16.39
C ARG A 113 -6.35 10.87 16.72
N HIS A 114 -6.36 10.15 17.86
CA HIS A 114 -7.50 9.34 18.32
C HIS A 114 -7.93 8.25 17.33
N VAL A 115 -6.99 7.73 16.57
CA VAL A 115 -7.21 6.62 15.64
C VAL A 115 -7.64 5.37 16.40
N LYS A 116 -8.56 4.60 15.82
CA LYS A 116 -9.01 3.31 16.36
C LYS A 116 -8.52 2.19 15.44
N ALA A 117 -7.73 1.28 15.98
CA ALA A 117 -7.31 0.07 15.29
C ALA A 117 -8.19 -1.11 15.73
N ASP A 118 -8.92 -1.70 14.80
CA ASP A 118 -9.74 -2.90 15.01
C ASP A 118 -9.01 -4.11 14.41
N TYR A 119 -8.33 -4.88 15.25
CA TYR A 119 -7.64 -6.10 14.81
C TYR A 119 -8.65 -7.21 14.55
N TRP A 120 -8.66 -7.73 13.33
CA TRP A 120 -9.63 -8.73 12.89
C TRP A 120 -8.96 -9.95 12.26
N LYS A 121 -9.71 -11.02 12.08
CA LYS A 121 -9.22 -12.25 11.46
C LYS A 121 -8.76 -11.99 10.02
N THR A 122 -7.64 -12.60 9.64
CA THR A 122 -7.06 -12.53 8.30
C THR A 122 -8.01 -13.08 7.23
N GLY A 123 -7.99 -12.49 6.08
CA GLY A 123 -8.69 -12.88 4.86
C GLY A 123 -9.47 -11.72 4.26
N HIS A 124 -9.18 -11.42 2.97
CA HIS A 124 -9.70 -10.25 2.27
C HIS A 124 -11.22 -10.07 2.40
N SER A 125 -11.99 -11.14 2.29
CA SER A 125 -13.45 -11.08 2.43
C SER A 125 -13.90 -10.69 3.85
N TYR A 126 -13.14 -11.09 4.88
CA TYR A 126 -13.44 -10.77 6.28
C TYR A 126 -13.09 -9.32 6.60
N ILE A 127 -11.93 -8.85 6.15
CA ILE A 127 -11.48 -7.47 6.36
C ILE A 127 -12.41 -6.52 5.60
N LYS A 128 -12.68 -6.78 4.32
CA LYS A 128 -13.62 -5.99 3.49
C LYS A 128 -14.98 -5.82 4.16
N ARG A 129 -15.56 -6.92 4.64
CA ARG A 129 -16.83 -6.88 5.36
C ARG A 129 -16.73 -6.06 6.65
N ARG A 130 -15.67 -6.26 7.44
CA ARG A 130 -15.48 -5.54 8.70
C ARG A 130 -15.31 -4.04 8.50
N VAL A 131 -14.58 -3.63 7.45
CA VAL A 131 -14.46 -2.22 7.02
C VAL A 131 -15.84 -1.61 6.78
N THR A 132 -16.69 -2.33 6.06
CA THR A 132 -18.07 -1.89 5.79
C THR A 132 -18.92 -1.83 7.06
N ASP A 133 -18.91 -2.87 7.87
CA ASP A 133 -19.73 -2.98 9.10
C ASP A 133 -19.39 -1.87 10.11
N LEU A 134 -18.10 -1.52 10.24
CA LEU A 134 -17.63 -0.45 11.14
C LEU A 134 -17.64 0.94 10.49
N LYS A 135 -17.92 1.04 9.19
CA LYS A 135 -17.70 2.26 8.40
C LYS A 135 -16.27 2.77 8.60
N ALA A 136 -15.31 1.85 8.70
CA ALA A 136 -13.91 2.18 8.85
C ALA A 136 -13.40 2.91 7.60
N LEU A 137 -12.42 3.80 7.77
CA LEU A 137 -11.84 4.57 6.68
C LEU A 137 -11.06 3.69 5.72
N ALA A 138 -10.31 2.72 6.26
CA ALA A 138 -9.61 1.72 5.47
C ALA A 138 -9.43 0.41 6.26
N GLY A 139 -9.04 -0.64 5.52
CA GLY A 139 -8.56 -1.90 6.05
C GLY A 139 -7.21 -2.28 5.46
N PHE A 140 -6.36 -2.95 6.24
CA PHE A 140 -5.01 -3.32 5.84
C PHE A 140 -4.72 -4.77 6.21
N GLU A 141 -4.27 -5.56 5.24
CA GLU A 141 -3.75 -6.90 5.45
C GLU A 141 -2.25 -6.97 5.22
N LYS A 142 -1.57 -7.79 5.99
CA LYS A 142 -0.13 -8.05 5.83
C LYS A 142 0.23 -8.60 4.44
N SER A 143 -0.72 -9.28 3.78
CA SER A 143 -0.58 -9.80 2.41
C SER A 143 -0.57 -8.74 1.31
N GLY A 144 -0.86 -7.47 1.63
CA GLY A 144 -0.90 -6.37 0.67
C GLY A 144 -2.28 -5.99 0.14
N HIS A 145 -3.36 -6.69 0.55
CA HIS A 145 -4.72 -6.24 0.25
C HIS A 145 -5.09 -5.04 1.11
N PHE A 146 -5.38 -3.91 0.48
CA PHE A 146 -5.81 -2.69 1.15
C PHE A 146 -7.17 -2.25 0.65
N PHE A 147 -8.02 -1.87 1.57
CA PHE A 147 -9.43 -1.57 1.34
C PHE A 147 -9.69 -0.14 1.76
N PHE A 148 -9.73 0.79 0.83
CA PHE A 148 -10.06 2.18 1.11
C PHE A 148 -11.56 2.40 0.96
N ASN A 149 -12.21 2.86 2.03
CA ASN A 149 -13.65 3.08 2.04
C ASN A 149 -13.98 4.56 1.84
N HIS A 150 -15.26 4.88 1.70
CA HIS A 150 -15.68 6.27 1.56
C HIS A 150 -15.18 7.14 2.73
N PRO A 151 -14.66 8.37 2.48
CA PRO A 151 -14.58 9.06 1.18
C PRO A 151 -13.31 8.77 0.35
N VAL A 152 -12.36 7.99 0.84
CA VAL A 152 -11.04 7.79 0.23
C VAL A 152 -10.98 6.61 -0.75
N GLY A 153 -12.08 5.88 -0.90
CA GLY A 153 -12.20 4.74 -1.81
C GLY A 153 -13.62 4.20 -1.86
N ARG A 154 -13.77 2.97 -2.34
CA ARG A 154 -15.06 2.31 -2.58
C ARG A 154 -15.28 1.05 -1.73
N GLY A 155 -14.34 0.68 -0.85
CA GLY A 155 -14.47 -0.42 0.10
C GLY A 155 -14.05 -1.80 -0.41
N TYR A 156 -13.40 -1.89 -1.58
CA TYR A 156 -12.79 -3.13 -2.08
C TYR A 156 -11.27 -2.98 -2.21
N ASP A 157 -10.59 -4.12 -2.30
CA ASP A 157 -9.17 -4.23 -2.52
C ASP A 157 -8.81 -3.75 -3.94
N ASP A 158 -7.80 -2.91 -4.05
CA ASP A 158 -7.38 -2.29 -5.31
C ASP A 158 -5.90 -1.87 -5.19
N GLY A 159 -5.03 -2.61 -5.88
CA GLY A 159 -3.59 -2.35 -5.87
C GLY A 159 -3.24 -1.00 -6.48
N VAL A 160 -3.94 -0.58 -7.54
CA VAL A 160 -3.68 0.72 -8.20
C VAL A 160 -4.11 1.87 -7.28
N LEU A 161 -5.26 1.76 -6.61
CA LEU A 161 -5.69 2.76 -5.63
C LEU A 161 -4.71 2.81 -4.44
N THR A 162 -4.17 1.67 -4.02
CA THR A 162 -3.11 1.61 -3.00
C THR A 162 -1.87 2.39 -3.45
N ALA A 163 -1.40 2.16 -4.68
CA ALA A 163 -0.28 2.90 -5.26
C ALA A 163 -0.55 4.42 -5.30
N ILE A 164 -1.75 4.83 -5.70
CA ILE A 164 -2.15 6.24 -5.69
C ILE A 164 -2.05 6.85 -4.29
N HIS A 165 -2.58 6.18 -3.26
CA HIS A 165 -2.49 6.68 -1.89
C HIS A 165 -1.06 6.78 -1.38
N VAL A 166 -0.17 5.86 -1.77
CA VAL A 166 1.26 5.94 -1.42
C VAL A 166 1.92 7.15 -2.11
N ILE A 167 1.66 7.38 -3.39
CA ILE A 167 2.17 8.54 -4.14
C ILE A 167 1.64 9.84 -3.54
N GLU A 168 0.34 9.93 -3.26
CA GLU A 168 -0.25 11.10 -2.60
C GLU A 168 0.33 11.38 -1.22
N MET A 169 0.68 10.32 -0.47
CA MET A 169 1.35 10.47 0.81
C MET A 169 2.75 11.10 0.63
N LEU A 170 3.52 10.67 -0.36
CA LEU A 170 4.81 11.28 -0.70
C LEU A 170 4.65 12.74 -1.13
N ASP A 171 3.71 13.03 -2.01
CA ASP A 171 3.44 14.39 -2.51
C ASP A 171 3.05 15.36 -1.36
N ARG A 172 2.30 14.86 -0.36
CA ARG A 172 1.97 15.64 0.85
C ARG A 172 3.14 15.85 1.83
N ASN A 173 4.25 15.16 1.65
CA ASN A 173 5.43 15.25 2.51
C ASN A 173 6.71 15.51 1.67
N PRO A 174 6.79 16.63 0.94
CA PRO A 174 7.85 16.88 -0.06
C PRO A 174 9.27 16.99 0.53
N ASP A 175 9.39 17.15 1.83
CA ASP A 175 10.68 17.20 2.54
C ASP A 175 11.19 15.82 2.95
N LYS A 176 10.46 14.74 2.58
CA LYS A 176 10.78 13.35 2.92
C LYS A 176 10.86 12.49 1.67
N SER A 177 11.77 11.54 1.71
CA SER A 177 11.80 10.42 0.76
C SER A 177 10.95 9.25 1.27
N MET A 178 10.81 8.20 0.47
CA MET A 178 10.09 6.99 0.91
C MET A 178 10.88 6.22 1.98
N ALA A 179 12.21 6.40 2.06
CA ALA A 179 13.08 5.80 3.07
C ALA A 179 13.03 6.50 4.43
N ASP A 180 12.50 7.74 4.53
CA ASP A 180 12.37 8.54 5.76
C ASP A 180 11.12 8.18 6.58
#